data_8b7883e4b13a93a96de4c00e8ad06f12
#
_entry.id   8b7883e4b13a93a96de4c00e8ad06f12
#
_cell.length_a   1.000
_cell.length_b   1.000
_cell.length_c   1.000
_cell.angle_alpha   90.00
_cell.angle_beta   90.00
_cell.angle_gamma   90.00
#
_symmetry.space_group_name_H-M   'P 1'
#
loop_
_entity.id
_entity.type
_entity.pdbx_description
1 polymer ?
#
loop_
_entity_poly.entity_id
_entity_poly.type
_entity_poly.pdbx_seq_one_letter_code
_entity_poly.pdbx_strand_id
1 'polypeptide(L)'
;KKAAGALQWAVFEMMKRYKMFSEKGVKDLAGYNALSETDEDVKKLPTVVVVIDELADLMLVAAKEVEESICRVAQMGRAAGMHLVIATQRPSADVITGLMKANIPSRIAFAVASSMESRIILDTTGAEKLVGKGDMLYFPLGDTKPTRVQGCFITPEEIDRVVKFVKDEAGEAHYDQDVIEKIQQAVDAKADKGGKVPSGDVSDDGDDADELLSAAVEVVLETGQASVSM
;
A
#
# COMPACT_ATOMS: atom_id res chain seq x y z
N LYS A 1 -5.14 5.23 13.30
CA LYS A 1 -4.99 6.51 12.57
C LYS A 1 -3.58 6.67 12.00
N LYS A 2 -2.49 6.57 12.77
CA LYS A 2 -1.11 6.72 12.25
C LYS A 2 -0.80 5.73 11.12
N ALA A 3 -1.19 4.46 11.24
CA ALA A 3 -0.96 3.45 10.21
C ALA A 3 -1.72 3.76 8.88
N ALA A 4 -2.95 4.28 8.95
CA ALA A 4 -3.65 4.77 7.76
C ALA A 4 -2.92 5.99 7.14
N GLY A 5 -2.38 6.89 7.96
CA GLY A 5 -1.51 7.98 7.49
C GLY A 5 -0.24 7.48 6.80
N ALA A 6 0.38 6.41 7.32
CA ALA A 6 1.54 5.80 6.67
C ALA A 6 1.23 5.20 5.30
N LEU A 7 0.05 4.57 5.14
CA LEU A 7 -0.40 4.08 3.84
C LEU A 7 -0.68 5.21 2.85
N GLN A 8 -1.25 6.33 3.31
CA GLN A 8 -1.43 7.51 2.47
C GLN A 8 -0.10 8.14 2.07
N TRP A 9 0.86 8.22 2.99
CA TRP A 9 2.23 8.62 2.65
C TRP A 9 2.83 7.71 1.57
N ALA A 10 2.65 6.39 1.66
CA ALA A 10 3.13 5.47 0.65
C ALA A 10 2.53 5.77 -0.74
N VAL A 11 1.22 6.06 -0.82
CA VAL A 11 0.58 6.49 -2.07
C VAL A 11 1.16 7.81 -2.57
N PHE A 12 1.34 8.79 -1.71
CA PHE A 12 1.94 10.08 -2.07
C PHE A 12 3.38 9.92 -2.58
N GLU A 13 4.21 9.16 -1.89
CA GLU A 13 5.59 8.89 -2.32
C GLU A 13 5.62 8.18 -3.67
N MET A 14 4.71 7.23 -3.90
CA MET A 14 4.56 6.56 -5.18
C MET A 14 4.27 7.55 -6.31
N MET A 15 3.31 8.45 -6.13
CA MET A 15 2.93 9.46 -7.13
C MET A 15 4.06 10.46 -7.37
N LYS A 16 4.77 10.88 -6.32
CA LYS A 16 5.97 11.71 -6.43
C LYS A 16 7.03 11.04 -7.30
N ARG A 17 7.28 9.75 -7.11
CA ARG A 17 8.24 8.99 -7.92
C ARG A 17 7.82 8.94 -9.39
N TYR A 18 6.54 8.73 -9.67
CA TYR A 18 6.04 8.78 -11.06
C TYR A 18 6.27 10.14 -11.71
N LYS A 19 6.05 11.25 -10.99
CA LYS A 19 6.37 12.60 -11.49
C LYS A 19 7.85 12.71 -11.82
N MET A 20 8.74 12.30 -10.92
CA MET A 20 10.20 12.30 -11.15
C MET A 20 10.60 11.44 -12.36
N PHE A 21 9.98 10.28 -12.55
CA PHE A 21 10.23 9.41 -13.70
C PHE A 21 9.80 10.07 -15.00
N SER A 22 8.63 10.69 -15.01
CA SER A 22 8.11 11.44 -16.16
C SER A 22 9.04 12.60 -16.55
N GLU A 23 9.49 13.41 -15.60
CA GLU A 23 10.41 14.53 -15.80
C GLU A 23 11.75 14.08 -16.41
N LYS A 24 12.24 12.90 -16.02
CA LYS A 24 13.50 12.32 -16.54
C LYS A 24 13.30 11.37 -17.72
N GLY A 25 12.07 11.17 -18.23
CA GLY A 25 11.77 10.35 -19.38
C GLY A 25 12.01 8.85 -19.18
N VAL A 26 11.95 8.36 -17.94
CA VAL A 26 12.12 6.94 -17.58
C VAL A 26 10.80 6.30 -17.12
N LYS A 27 10.72 4.96 -17.13
CA LYS A 27 9.48 4.24 -16.89
C LYS A 27 9.35 3.66 -15.48
N ASP A 28 10.47 3.46 -14.80
CA ASP A 28 10.51 2.76 -13.51
C ASP A 28 11.72 3.18 -12.66
N LEU A 29 11.74 2.67 -11.42
CA LEU A 29 12.79 2.92 -10.45
C LEU A 29 14.18 2.48 -10.95
N ALA A 30 14.27 1.36 -11.67
CA ALA A 30 15.55 0.86 -12.18
C ALA A 30 16.12 1.82 -13.21
N GLY A 31 15.30 2.28 -14.17
CA GLY A 31 15.68 3.29 -15.16
C GLY A 31 16.06 4.62 -14.50
N TYR A 32 15.30 5.07 -13.50
CA TYR A 32 15.62 6.29 -12.76
C TYR A 32 16.97 6.17 -12.03
N ASN A 33 17.17 5.08 -11.29
CA ASN A 33 18.41 4.87 -10.55
C ASN A 33 19.63 4.68 -11.45
N ALA A 34 19.49 4.18 -12.68
CA ALA A 34 20.57 4.10 -13.63
C ALA A 34 21.06 5.49 -14.08
N LEU A 35 20.18 6.49 -14.15
CA LEU A 35 20.57 7.86 -14.50
C LEU A 35 21.54 8.49 -13.50
N SER A 36 21.51 8.05 -12.23
CA SER A 36 22.43 8.57 -11.20
C SER A 36 23.91 8.27 -11.47
N GLU A 37 24.22 7.43 -12.46
CA GLU A 37 25.59 7.15 -12.89
C GLU A 37 26.10 8.19 -13.91
N THR A 38 25.18 8.92 -14.55
CA THR A 38 25.49 9.88 -15.61
C THR A 38 24.98 11.30 -15.34
N ASP A 39 24.10 11.47 -14.36
CA ASP A 39 23.46 12.75 -14.01
C ASP A 39 23.62 12.95 -12.49
N GLU A 40 24.49 13.90 -12.11
CA GLU A 40 24.81 14.22 -10.70
C GLU A 40 23.60 14.78 -9.92
N ASP A 41 22.60 15.31 -10.63
CA ASP A 41 21.37 15.83 -10.00
C ASP A 41 20.39 14.71 -9.64
N VAL A 42 20.60 13.49 -10.12
CA VAL A 42 19.75 12.33 -9.84
C VAL A 42 20.29 11.56 -8.64
N LYS A 43 19.55 11.60 -7.54
CA LYS A 43 19.83 10.78 -6.35
C LYS A 43 19.14 9.43 -6.45
N LYS A 44 19.86 8.34 -6.17
CA LYS A 44 19.26 7.00 -6.11
C LYS A 44 18.12 6.95 -5.10
N LEU A 45 16.98 6.41 -5.53
CA LEU A 45 15.83 6.16 -4.67
C LEU A 45 15.86 4.72 -4.17
N PRO A 46 15.59 4.48 -2.90
CA PRO A 46 15.49 3.13 -2.35
C PRO A 46 14.21 2.44 -2.78
N THR A 47 14.22 1.11 -2.80
CA THR A 47 13.00 0.31 -2.78
C THR A 47 12.29 0.50 -1.43
N VAL A 48 10.98 0.62 -1.45
CA VAL A 48 10.14 0.76 -0.26
C VAL A 48 9.35 -0.53 -0.05
N VAL A 49 9.44 -1.11 1.14
CA VAL A 49 8.62 -2.25 1.55
C VAL A 49 7.70 -1.81 2.68
N VAL A 50 6.40 -1.91 2.46
CA VAL A 50 5.38 -1.64 3.48
C VAL A 50 4.91 -2.97 4.05
N VAL A 51 5.13 -3.18 5.34
CA VAL A 51 4.73 -4.40 6.05
C VAL A 51 3.55 -4.08 6.97
N ILE A 52 2.46 -4.83 6.82
CA ILE A 52 1.28 -4.79 7.69
C ILE A 52 1.19 -6.13 8.40
N ASP A 53 1.41 -6.13 9.70
CA ASP A 53 1.41 -7.34 10.54
C ASP A 53 0.00 -7.86 10.79
N GLU A 54 -0.96 -6.98 11.10
CA GLU A 54 -2.37 -7.34 11.30
C GLU A 54 -3.29 -6.36 10.56
N LEU A 55 -3.75 -6.77 9.38
CA LEU A 55 -4.63 -5.95 8.56
C LEU A 55 -5.99 -5.72 9.21
N ALA A 56 -6.53 -6.71 9.94
CA ALA A 56 -7.84 -6.60 10.56
C ALA A 56 -7.95 -5.41 11.50
N ASP A 57 -6.90 -5.08 12.24
CA ASP A 57 -6.91 -3.93 13.15
C ASP A 57 -6.98 -2.59 12.41
N LEU A 58 -6.43 -2.51 11.20
CA LEU A 58 -6.54 -1.34 10.36
C LEU A 58 -7.93 -1.21 9.73
N MET A 59 -8.50 -2.33 9.30
CA MET A 59 -9.84 -2.38 8.71
C MET A 59 -10.92 -1.99 9.71
N LEU A 60 -10.77 -2.32 10.99
CA LEU A 60 -11.69 -1.89 12.06
C LEU A 60 -11.74 -0.36 12.24
N VAL A 61 -10.64 0.34 11.97
CA VAL A 61 -10.51 1.78 12.25
C VAL A 61 -10.81 2.64 11.03
N ALA A 62 -10.42 2.21 9.84
CA ALA A 62 -10.46 3.02 8.63
C ALA A 62 -10.52 2.16 7.35
N ALA A 63 -11.49 1.22 7.28
CA ALA A 63 -11.57 0.21 6.23
C ALA A 63 -11.42 0.77 4.82
N LYS A 64 -12.26 1.75 4.46
CA LYS A 64 -12.29 2.33 3.12
C LYS A 64 -10.94 2.94 2.73
N GLU A 65 -10.35 3.75 3.59
CA GLU A 65 -9.09 4.45 3.31
C GLU A 65 -7.90 3.48 3.21
N VAL A 66 -7.90 2.46 4.07
CA VAL A 66 -6.87 1.40 4.09
C VAL A 66 -6.97 0.57 2.81
N GLU A 67 -8.17 0.12 2.45
CA GLU A 67 -8.41 -0.65 1.24
C GLU A 67 -8.02 0.14 -0.02
N GLU A 68 -8.47 1.38 -0.16
CA GLU A 68 -8.13 2.25 -1.30
C GLU A 68 -6.62 2.46 -1.43
N SER A 69 -5.93 2.73 -0.32
CA SER A 69 -4.48 2.94 -0.32
C SER A 69 -3.71 1.67 -0.68
N ILE A 70 -4.08 0.53 -0.11
CA ILE A 70 -3.49 -0.77 -0.42
C ILE A 70 -3.68 -1.11 -1.89
N CYS A 71 -4.91 -0.99 -2.40
CA CYS A 71 -5.20 -1.31 -3.79
C CYS A 71 -4.44 -0.40 -4.76
N ARG A 72 -4.34 0.89 -4.46
CA ARG A 72 -3.59 1.85 -5.30
C ARG A 72 -2.10 1.50 -5.34
N VAL A 73 -1.48 1.20 -4.20
CA VAL A 73 -0.07 0.76 -4.16
C VAL A 73 0.11 -0.59 -4.85
N ALA A 74 -0.80 -1.55 -4.65
CA ALA A 74 -0.73 -2.86 -5.29
C ALA A 74 -0.81 -2.77 -6.83
N GLN A 75 -1.65 -1.87 -7.37
CA GLN A 75 -1.82 -1.66 -8.80
C GLN A 75 -0.62 -0.98 -9.46
N MET A 76 -0.04 0.00 -8.79
CA MET A 76 0.92 0.92 -9.40
C MET A 76 2.32 0.86 -8.77
N GLY A 77 2.48 0.25 -7.60
CA GLY A 77 3.73 0.32 -6.82
C GLY A 77 4.94 -0.33 -7.48
N ARG A 78 4.73 -1.34 -8.35
CA ARG A 78 5.83 -2.11 -8.97
C ARG A 78 6.86 -1.23 -9.68
N ALA A 79 6.42 -0.37 -10.57
CA ALA A 79 7.33 0.52 -11.32
C ALA A 79 7.98 1.58 -10.41
N ALA A 80 7.28 2.03 -9.38
CA ALA A 80 7.81 2.94 -8.37
C ALA A 80 8.74 2.27 -7.35
N GLY A 81 8.96 0.96 -7.42
CA GLY A 81 9.77 0.20 -6.49
C GLY A 81 9.15 0.08 -5.10
N MET A 82 7.82 -0.01 -5.03
CA MET A 82 7.08 -0.16 -3.77
C MET A 82 6.44 -1.54 -3.69
N HIS A 83 6.63 -2.20 -2.57
CA HIS A 83 6.15 -3.56 -2.32
C HIS A 83 5.31 -3.62 -1.04
N LEU A 84 4.29 -4.48 -1.06
CA LEU A 84 3.41 -4.72 0.08
C LEU A 84 3.61 -6.14 0.60
N VAL A 85 3.74 -6.27 1.91
CA VAL A 85 3.64 -7.54 2.64
C VAL A 85 2.51 -7.36 3.65
N ILE A 86 1.41 -8.08 3.43
CA ILE A 86 0.20 -7.91 4.25
C ILE A 86 -0.12 -9.24 4.92
N ALA A 87 -0.23 -9.20 6.24
CA ALA A 87 -0.61 -10.34 7.04
C ALA A 87 -1.87 -10.04 7.87
N THR A 88 -2.59 -11.09 8.23
CA THR A 88 -3.70 -11.04 9.18
C THR A 88 -3.92 -12.40 9.81
N GLN A 89 -4.29 -12.40 11.08
CA GLN A 89 -4.74 -13.59 11.81
C GLN A 89 -6.26 -13.78 11.74
N ARG A 90 -6.98 -12.85 11.06
CA ARG A 90 -8.44 -12.88 10.91
C ARG A 90 -8.82 -12.97 9.43
N PRO A 91 -8.83 -14.16 8.84
CA PRO A 91 -9.15 -14.35 7.43
C PRO A 91 -10.67 -14.30 7.21
N SER A 92 -11.27 -13.13 7.36
CA SER A 92 -12.69 -12.88 7.12
C SER A 92 -12.90 -12.02 5.86
N ALA A 93 -14.09 -12.08 5.25
CA ALA A 93 -14.38 -11.41 3.98
C ALA A 93 -14.41 -9.88 4.09
N ASP A 94 -14.62 -9.34 5.27
CA ASP A 94 -14.55 -7.91 5.60
C ASP A 94 -13.10 -7.41 5.79
N VAL A 95 -12.15 -8.30 6.03
CA VAL A 95 -10.72 -8.00 6.13
C VAL A 95 -10.02 -8.26 4.79
N ILE A 96 -10.20 -9.45 4.21
CA ILE A 96 -9.62 -9.83 2.91
C ILE A 96 -10.69 -9.66 1.84
N THR A 97 -10.86 -8.45 1.34
CA THR A 97 -11.91 -8.12 0.39
C THR A 97 -11.65 -8.64 -1.02
N GLY A 98 -12.70 -8.73 -1.82
CA GLY A 98 -12.56 -9.10 -3.24
C GLY A 98 -11.68 -8.13 -4.03
N LEU A 99 -11.72 -6.83 -3.68
CA LEU A 99 -10.92 -5.80 -4.32
C LEU A 99 -9.42 -5.98 -4.01
N MET A 100 -9.08 -6.27 -2.77
CA MET A 100 -7.69 -6.60 -2.38
C MET A 100 -7.20 -7.85 -3.10
N LYS A 101 -8.00 -8.92 -3.14
CA LYS A 101 -7.63 -10.17 -3.82
C LYS A 101 -7.39 -10.00 -5.33
N ALA A 102 -8.13 -9.10 -5.97
CA ALA A 102 -7.93 -8.78 -7.38
C ALA A 102 -6.60 -8.07 -7.66
N ASN A 103 -6.09 -7.30 -6.69
CA ASN A 103 -4.88 -6.50 -6.84
C ASN A 103 -3.64 -7.12 -6.18
N ILE A 104 -3.83 -8.09 -5.27
CA ILE A 104 -2.76 -8.83 -4.58
C ILE A 104 -2.89 -10.31 -4.93
N PRO A 105 -2.38 -10.73 -6.09
CA PRO A 105 -2.60 -12.08 -6.60
C PRO A 105 -1.73 -13.14 -5.93
N SER A 106 -0.56 -12.78 -5.40
CA SER A 106 0.32 -13.73 -4.70
C SER A 106 -0.09 -13.86 -3.25
N ARG A 107 -0.40 -15.09 -2.82
CA ARG A 107 -0.98 -15.34 -1.50
C ARG A 107 -0.33 -16.53 -0.83
N ILE A 108 -0.30 -16.49 0.49
CA ILE A 108 0.14 -17.59 1.35
C ILE A 108 -0.95 -17.81 2.39
N ALA A 109 -1.33 -19.07 2.59
CA ALA A 109 -2.17 -19.45 3.72
C ALA A 109 -1.44 -20.47 4.57
N PHE A 110 -1.31 -20.18 5.86
CA PHE A 110 -0.98 -21.16 6.89
C PHE A 110 -2.23 -21.95 7.30
N ALA A 111 -2.10 -22.86 8.27
CA ALA A 111 -3.22 -23.63 8.77
C ALA A 111 -4.33 -22.72 9.29
N VAL A 112 -5.56 -22.95 8.85
CA VAL A 112 -6.78 -22.25 9.26
C VAL A 112 -7.79 -23.21 9.85
N ALA A 113 -8.79 -22.68 10.55
CA ALA A 113 -9.77 -23.49 11.28
C ALA A 113 -10.82 -24.12 10.35
N SER A 114 -11.11 -23.51 9.20
CA SER A 114 -12.20 -23.95 8.32
C SER A 114 -11.88 -23.84 6.84
N SER A 115 -12.59 -24.63 6.03
CA SER A 115 -12.51 -24.54 4.56
C SER A 115 -13.06 -23.20 4.03
N MET A 116 -13.90 -22.49 4.79
CA MET A 116 -14.37 -21.15 4.47
C MET A 116 -13.21 -20.16 4.53
N GLU A 117 -12.42 -20.18 5.59
CA GLU A 117 -11.23 -19.33 5.74
C GLU A 117 -10.20 -19.58 4.64
N SER A 118 -9.98 -20.87 4.29
CA SER A 118 -9.14 -21.23 3.16
C SER A 118 -9.61 -20.57 1.85
N ARG A 119 -10.92 -20.59 1.58
CA ARG A 119 -11.49 -19.92 0.40
C ARG A 119 -11.39 -18.42 0.45
N ILE A 120 -11.52 -17.82 1.63
CA ILE A 120 -11.35 -16.36 1.76
C ILE A 120 -9.94 -15.94 1.32
N ILE A 121 -8.91 -16.69 1.70
CA ILE A 121 -7.52 -16.38 1.36
C ILE A 121 -7.19 -16.79 -0.08
N LEU A 122 -7.46 -18.04 -0.44
CA LEU A 122 -6.90 -18.70 -1.64
C LEU A 122 -7.92 -18.89 -2.77
N ASP A 123 -9.19 -18.57 -2.55
CA ASP A 123 -10.33 -18.92 -3.43
C ASP A 123 -10.54 -20.44 -3.60
N THR A 124 -9.82 -21.26 -2.83
CA THR A 124 -9.89 -22.73 -2.83
C THR A 124 -9.79 -23.28 -1.41
N THR A 125 -10.19 -24.54 -1.23
CA THR A 125 -10.02 -25.27 0.03
C THR A 125 -8.64 -25.90 0.11
N GLY A 126 -8.22 -26.28 1.33
CA GLY A 126 -7.00 -27.05 1.56
C GLY A 126 -6.16 -26.54 2.73
N ALA A 127 -6.21 -25.24 3.05
CA ALA A 127 -5.45 -24.71 4.17
C ALA A 127 -5.94 -25.22 5.53
N GLU A 128 -7.20 -25.67 5.63
CA GLU A 128 -7.75 -26.34 6.81
C GLU A 128 -7.16 -27.74 7.07
N LYS A 129 -6.42 -28.27 6.11
CA LYS A 129 -5.76 -29.61 6.19
C LYS A 129 -4.28 -29.50 6.54
N LEU A 130 -3.76 -28.30 6.68
CA LEU A 130 -2.37 -28.07 7.04
C LEU A 130 -2.12 -28.40 8.51
N VAL A 131 -0.91 -28.88 8.81
CA VAL A 131 -0.56 -29.38 10.15
C VAL A 131 0.05 -28.30 11.07
N GLY A 132 0.19 -27.08 10.59
CA GLY A 132 0.81 -25.98 11.36
C GLY A 132 2.33 -25.97 11.33
N LYS A 133 2.96 -25.20 12.22
CA LYS A 133 4.43 -25.10 12.35
C LYS A 133 5.15 -24.77 11.03
N GLY A 134 4.61 -23.86 10.25
CA GLY A 134 5.19 -23.45 8.97
C GLY A 134 4.68 -24.21 7.74
N ASP A 135 3.82 -25.21 7.92
CA ASP A 135 3.12 -25.86 6.80
C ASP A 135 2.16 -24.86 6.16
N MET A 136 2.29 -24.62 4.86
CA MET A 136 1.55 -23.58 4.16
C MET A 136 1.15 -23.97 2.74
N LEU A 137 0.15 -23.27 2.22
CA LEU A 137 -0.16 -23.25 0.79
C LEU A 137 0.35 -21.93 0.20
N TYR A 138 1.26 -22.03 -0.76
CA TYR A 138 1.83 -20.92 -1.51
C TYR A 138 1.15 -20.83 -2.88
N PHE A 139 0.60 -19.66 -3.18
CA PHE A 139 -0.13 -19.37 -4.42
C PHE A 139 0.41 -18.10 -5.07
N PRO A 140 1.52 -18.20 -5.85
CA PRO A 140 2.08 -17.04 -6.54
C PRO A 140 1.26 -16.65 -7.76
N LEU A 141 1.45 -15.42 -8.22
CA LEU A 141 0.92 -14.93 -9.49
C LEU A 141 1.40 -15.81 -10.65
N GLY A 142 0.46 -16.28 -11.47
CA GLY A 142 0.74 -17.09 -12.66
C GLY A 142 0.49 -18.58 -12.45
N ASP A 143 0.37 -19.05 -11.22
CA ASP A 143 0.01 -20.44 -10.93
C ASP A 143 -1.51 -20.64 -11.03
N THR A 144 -1.92 -21.84 -11.42
CA THR A 144 -3.34 -22.23 -11.51
C THR A 144 -3.86 -22.88 -10.24
N LYS A 145 -2.97 -23.32 -9.36
CA LYS A 145 -3.30 -23.96 -8.08
C LYS A 145 -2.22 -23.69 -7.04
N PRO A 146 -2.58 -23.64 -5.75
CA PRO A 146 -1.59 -23.50 -4.68
C PRO A 146 -0.65 -24.72 -4.59
N THR A 147 0.60 -24.44 -4.27
CA THR A 147 1.62 -25.47 -3.97
C THR A 147 1.80 -25.56 -2.45
N ARG A 148 1.79 -26.78 -1.91
CA ARG A 148 2.07 -27.01 -0.49
C ARG A 148 3.57 -26.92 -0.24
N VAL A 149 3.96 -26.08 0.72
CA VAL A 149 5.35 -25.83 1.09
C VAL A 149 5.50 -25.97 2.60
N GLN A 150 6.57 -26.63 3.04
CA GLN A 150 6.94 -26.65 4.45
C GLN A 150 7.91 -25.51 4.73
N GLY A 151 7.45 -24.48 5.42
CA GLY A 151 8.29 -23.43 5.96
C GLY A 151 9.02 -23.87 7.23
N CYS A 152 10.09 -23.18 7.57
CA CYS A 152 10.78 -23.40 8.83
C CYS A 152 9.91 -22.97 10.00
N PHE A 153 9.87 -23.77 11.05
CA PHE A 153 9.36 -23.31 12.34
C PHE A 153 10.49 -22.57 13.07
N ILE A 154 10.23 -21.34 13.45
CA ILE A 154 11.20 -20.47 14.12
C ILE A 154 10.65 -20.15 15.51
N THR A 155 11.47 -20.34 16.55
CA THR A 155 11.10 -20.00 17.92
C THR A 155 11.29 -18.52 18.20
N PRO A 156 10.64 -17.96 19.24
CA PRO A 156 10.84 -16.58 19.66
C PRO A 156 12.32 -16.26 19.94
N GLU A 157 13.04 -17.20 20.58
CA GLU A 157 14.46 -17.04 20.91
C GLU A 157 15.35 -17.00 19.65
N GLU A 158 14.96 -17.71 18.59
CA GLU A 158 15.65 -17.65 17.30
C GLU A 158 15.39 -16.33 16.59
N ILE A 159 14.16 -15.82 16.66
CA ILE A 159 13.79 -14.51 16.14
C ILE A 159 14.61 -13.42 16.84
N ASP A 160 14.69 -13.45 18.17
CA ASP A 160 15.47 -12.48 18.95
C ASP A 160 16.96 -12.49 18.56
N ARG A 161 17.53 -13.68 18.32
CA ARG A 161 18.92 -13.80 17.86
C ARG A 161 19.14 -13.19 16.49
N VAL A 162 18.21 -13.44 15.53
CA VAL A 162 18.28 -12.87 14.18
C VAL A 162 18.13 -11.35 14.24
N VAL A 163 17.16 -10.85 15.00
CA VAL A 163 16.93 -9.40 15.16
C VAL A 163 18.14 -8.73 15.80
N LYS A 164 18.73 -9.36 16.82
CA LYS A 164 19.95 -8.84 17.44
C LYS A 164 21.11 -8.80 16.45
N PHE A 165 21.34 -9.86 15.71
CA PHE A 165 22.39 -9.91 14.67
C PHE A 165 22.23 -8.79 13.65
N VAL A 166 21.00 -8.61 13.12
CA VAL A 166 20.73 -7.55 12.14
C VAL A 166 20.96 -6.16 12.72
N LYS A 167 20.58 -5.93 13.99
CA LYS A 167 20.83 -4.64 14.67
C LYS A 167 22.32 -4.39 14.90
N ASP A 168 23.07 -5.42 15.29
CA ASP A 168 24.50 -5.32 15.54
C ASP A 168 25.27 -5.03 14.23
N GLU A 169 24.86 -5.61 13.10
CA GLU A 169 25.45 -5.40 11.77
C GLU A 169 25.03 -4.07 11.13
N ALA A 170 23.76 -3.69 11.24
CA ALA A 170 23.21 -2.49 10.59
C ALA A 170 23.49 -1.19 11.37
N GLY A 171 23.91 -1.28 12.64
CA GLY A 171 24.04 -0.13 13.53
C GLY A 171 22.67 0.42 13.96
N GLU A 172 22.64 1.69 14.37
CA GLU A 172 21.40 2.34 14.81
C GLU A 172 20.44 2.53 13.64
N ALA A 173 19.15 2.28 13.92
CA ALA A 173 18.09 2.49 12.93
C ALA A 173 17.96 3.97 12.58
N HIS A 174 18.12 4.32 11.31
CA HIS A 174 17.89 5.67 10.83
C HIS A 174 16.40 5.84 10.52
N TYR A 175 15.74 6.64 11.34
CA TYR A 175 14.37 7.08 11.09
C TYR A 175 14.39 8.37 10.27
N ASP A 176 13.74 8.35 9.11
CA ASP A 176 13.55 9.55 8.30
C ASP A 176 12.50 10.43 8.97
N GLN A 177 12.97 11.54 9.57
CA GLN A 177 12.14 12.48 10.31
C GLN A 177 11.11 13.17 9.39
N ASP A 178 11.48 13.45 8.14
CA ASP A 178 10.57 14.05 7.15
C ASP A 178 9.38 13.12 6.85
N VAL A 179 9.63 11.81 6.83
CA VAL A 179 8.57 10.79 6.65
C VAL A 179 7.65 10.77 7.87
N ILE A 180 8.23 10.79 9.07
CA ILE A 180 7.45 10.78 10.32
C ILE A 180 6.58 12.04 10.42
N GLU A 181 7.12 13.22 10.10
CA GLU A 181 6.39 14.49 10.10
C GLU A 181 5.26 14.49 9.07
N LYS A 182 5.49 14.01 7.86
CA LYS A 182 4.44 13.89 6.82
C LYS A 182 3.32 12.95 7.23
N ILE A 183 3.65 11.81 7.86
CA ILE A 183 2.65 10.90 8.42
C ILE A 183 1.83 11.60 9.51
N GLN A 184 2.47 12.37 10.40
CA GLN A 184 1.78 13.11 11.44
C GLN A 184 0.88 14.20 10.85
N GLN A 185 1.38 14.99 9.89
CA GLN A 185 0.59 16.02 9.19
C GLN A 185 -0.65 15.42 8.49
N ALA A 186 -0.53 14.25 7.86
CA ALA A 186 -1.65 13.55 7.24
C ALA A 186 -2.72 13.11 8.28
N VAL A 187 -2.30 12.80 9.50
CA VAL A 187 -3.21 12.48 10.62
C VAL A 187 -3.91 13.74 11.14
N ASP A 188 -3.15 14.83 11.31
CA ASP A 188 -3.66 16.09 11.91
C ASP A 188 -4.59 16.84 10.94
N ALA A 189 -4.27 16.88 9.64
CA ALA A 189 -5.13 17.46 8.61
C ALA A 189 -6.52 16.80 8.51
N LYS A 190 -6.65 15.54 8.90
CA LYS A 190 -7.94 14.85 9.02
C LYS A 190 -8.69 15.13 10.32
N ALA A 191 -7.98 15.45 11.39
CA ALA A 191 -8.62 15.83 12.65
C ALA A 191 -9.33 17.19 12.55
N ASP A 192 -8.78 18.09 11.72
CA ASP A 192 -9.27 19.46 11.56
C ASP A 192 -10.40 19.59 10.50
N LYS A 193 -10.46 18.66 9.54
CA LYS A 193 -11.51 18.62 8.52
C LYS A 193 -12.47 17.49 8.81
N GLY A 194 -13.49 17.74 9.62
CA GLY A 194 -14.57 16.79 9.90
C GLY A 194 -15.09 16.13 8.61
N GLY A 195 -14.56 14.96 8.27
CA GLY A 195 -15.18 13.99 7.38
C GLY A 195 -15.17 14.25 5.87
N LYS A 196 -14.39 15.19 5.33
CA LYS A 196 -14.17 15.29 3.88
C LYS A 196 -12.76 14.87 3.52
N VAL A 197 -12.66 13.76 2.79
CA VAL A 197 -11.42 13.28 2.13
C VAL A 197 -10.96 14.38 1.16
N PRO A 198 -9.73 14.86 1.23
CA PRO A 198 -9.16 15.57 0.09
C PRO A 198 -8.90 14.50 -0.99
N SER A 199 -9.69 14.49 -2.05
CA SER A 199 -9.22 13.99 -3.34
C SER A 199 -7.89 14.66 -3.58
N GLY A 200 -6.84 13.88 -3.81
CA GLY A 200 -5.50 14.42 -4.00
C GLY A 200 -5.51 15.40 -5.17
N ASP A 201 -5.71 16.66 -4.86
CA ASP A 201 -5.39 17.75 -5.74
C ASP A 201 -3.86 17.85 -5.74
N VAL A 202 -3.28 17.29 -6.77
CA VAL A 202 -1.99 17.76 -7.24
C VAL A 202 -2.29 19.18 -7.72
N SER A 203 -1.96 20.16 -6.92
CA SER A 203 -1.89 21.53 -7.39
C SER A 203 -0.88 21.56 -8.51
N ASP A 204 -1.41 21.48 -9.71
CA ASP A 204 -0.74 21.88 -10.92
C ASP A 204 -0.64 23.42 -10.82
N ASP A 205 0.51 23.90 -10.38
CA ASP A 205 0.93 25.27 -10.58
C ASP A 205 1.32 25.43 -12.06
N GLY A 206 0.33 25.54 -12.90
CA GLY A 206 0.48 25.71 -14.35
C GLY A 206 -0.88 25.99 -14.97
N ASP A 207 -1.32 27.23 -14.90
CA ASP A 207 -2.08 28.01 -15.88
C ASP A 207 -2.94 27.21 -16.92
N ASP A 208 -3.81 26.30 -16.42
CA ASP A 208 -4.91 25.72 -17.15
C ASP A 208 -6.15 25.72 -16.23
N ALA A 209 -6.57 26.90 -15.82
CA ALA A 209 -7.91 27.07 -15.29
C ALA A 209 -8.86 26.71 -16.43
N ASP A 210 -9.64 25.63 -16.23
CA ASP A 210 -10.70 25.22 -17.17
C ASP A 210 -11.51 26.46 -17.54
N GLU A 211 -11.43 26.88 -18.83
CA GLU A 211 -12.10 28.07 -19.34
C GLU A 211 -13.63 28.04 -19.08
N LEU A 212 -14.19 26.86 -18.84
CA LEU A 212 -15.58 26.63 -18.52
C LEU A 212 -15.91 26.79 -17.04
N LEU A 213 -14.91 26.80 -16.15
CA LEU A 213 -15.14 26.90 -14.70
C LEU A 213 -15.81 28.22 -14.33
N SER A 214 -15.34 29.35 -14.89
CA SER A 214 -15.91 30.67 -14.63
C SER A 214 -17.34 30.76 -15.15
N ALA A 215 -17.63 30.23 -16.32
CA ALA A 215 -18.98 30.18 -16.88
C ALA A 215 -19.92 29.27 -16.07
N ALA A 216 -19.44 28.13 -15.59
CA ALA A 216 -20.20 27.24 -14.73
C ALA A 216 -20.54 27.87 -13.37
N VAL A 217 -19.61 28.62 -12.78
CA VAL A 217 -19.83 29.36 -11.53
C VAL A 217 -20.89 30.45 -11.72
N GLU A 218 -20.87 31.17 -12.84
CA GLU A 218 -21.85 32.21 -13.17
C GLU A 218 -23.27 31.64 -13.30
N VAL A 219 -23.43 30.51 -14.00
CA VAL A 219 -24.71 29.78 -14.12
C VAL A 219 -25.23 29.32 -12.76
N VAL A 220 -24.36 28.78 -11.89
CA VAL A 220 -24.77 28.36 -10.54
C VAL A 220 -25.19 29.54 -9.66
N LEU A 221 -24.52 30.68 -9.79
CA LEU A 221 -24.89 31.91 -9.06
C LEU A 221 -26.22 32.51 -9.55
N GLU A 222 -26.51 32.45 -10.86
CA GLU A 222 -27.77 32.93 -11.42
C GLU A 222 -28.96 32.03 -11.13
N THR A 223 -28.75 30.71 -11.19
CA THR A 223 -29.84 29.74 -11.04
C THR A 223 -30.05 29.29 -9.59
N GLY A 224 -29.08 29.46 -8.73
CA GLY A 224 -29.10 28.99 -7.33
C GLY A 224 -29.09 27.47 -7.20
N GLN A 225 -28.80 26.72 -8.28
CA GLN A 225 -28.76 25.26 -8.30
C GLN A 225 -27.51 24.75 -9.01
N ALA A 226 -26.82 23.79 -8.38
CA ALA A 226 -25.74 23.04 -9.01
C ALA A 226 -26.23 21.64 -9.37
N SER A 227 -26.29 21.32 -10.66
CA SER A 227 -26.67 20.00 -11.18
C SER A 227 -25.70 19.54 -12.26
N VAL A 228 -25.32 18.26 -12.24
CA VAL A 228 -24.41 17.65 -13.23
C VAL A 228 -25.10 17.45 -14.60
N SER A 229 -26.40 17.68 -14.69
CA SER A 229 -27.24 17.48 -15.90
C SER A 229 -27.69 18.77 -16.55
N MET A 230 -27.07 19.90 -16.24
CA MET A 230 -27.26 21.17 -16.96
C MET A 230 -26.18 21.40 -18.00
#